data_837e5f8c72b0a5403c0c9228de9debd4
#
_entry.id   837e5f8c72b0a5403c0c9228de9debd4
#
_cell.length_a   1.000
_cell.length_b   1.000
_cell.length_c   1.000
_cell.angle_alpha   90.00
_cell.angle_beta   90.00
_cell.angle_gamma   90.00
#
_symmetry.space_group_name_H-M   'P 1'
#
loop_
_entity.id
_entity.type
_entity.pdbx_description
1 polymer ?
#
loop_
_entity_poly.entity_id
_entity_poly.type
_entity_poly.pdbx_seq_one_letter_code
_entity_poly.pdbx_strand_id
1 'polypeptide(L)'
;MLRRVMQYIKNQHLLARGERVLVCVSGGADSIALLDVMLRGGFDCVVAHCNFHLRDKESDRDELFVRNHPLISENQRVIPLLVEHFDTVGYAQANHCSIEVAARQLRYQWFDQVAREYSCQAIAVAHHQNDQAETVILNLKRGTGLRGLCGMRAKSKNAYIDNDIP
;
A
#
# COMPACT_ATOMS: atom_id res chain seq x y z
N MET A 1 12.42 17.06 0.24
CA MET A 1 11.27 16.16 0.37
C MET A 1 11.38 15.31 1.65
N LEU A 2 12.40 14.46 1.83
CA LEU A 2 12.59 13.57 2.99
C LEU A 2 12.35 14.24 4.35
N ARG A 3 13.06 15.35 4.65
CA ARG A 3 12.94 16.08 5.93
C ARG A 3 11.49 16.48 6.25
N ARG A 4 10.73 16.96 5.23
CA ARG A 4 9.34 17.40 5.41
C ARG A 4 8.41 16.21 5.71
N VAL A 5 8.61 15.08 5.01
CA VAL A 5 7.83 13.85 5.24
C VAL A 5 8.12 13.28 6.61
N MET A 6 9.40 13.19 7.01
CA MET A 6 9.78 12.69 8.34
C MET A 6 9.23 13.57 9.47
N GLN A 7 9.28 14.91 9.28
CA GLN A 7 8.69 15.83 10.26
C GLN A 7 7.16 15.65 10.36
N TYR A 8 6.49 15.42 9.24
CA TYR A 8 5.06 15.17 9.20
C TYR A 8 4.70 13.86 9.92
N ILE A 9 5.40 12.75 9.60
CA ILE A 9 5.22 11.45 10.26
C ILE A 9 5.38 11.59 11.78
N LYS A 10 6.42 12.31 12.23
CA LYS A 10 6.67 12.58 13.64
C LYS A 10 5.57 13.42 14.29
N ASN A 11 5.20 14.54 13.67
CA ASN A 11 4.20 15.47 14.23
C ASN A 11 2.81 14.83 14.33
N GLN A 12 2.48 13.92 13.40
CA GLN A 12 1.20 13.22 13.39
C GLN A 12 1.24 11.88 14.17
N HIS A 13 2.37 11.54 14.78
CA HIS A 13 2.58 10.28 15.50
C HIS A 13 2.18 9.05 14.67
N LEU A 14 2.52 9.04 13.38
CA LEU A 14 2.11 7.99 12.45
C LEU A 14 2.90 6.71 12.64
N LEU A 15 4.23 6.84 12.72
CA LEU A 15 5.19 5.74 12.84
C LEU A 15 6.38 6.17 13.70
N ALA A 16 6.94 5.25 14.47
CA ALA A 16 8.23 5.40 15.11
C ALA A 16 9.35 4.83 14.22
N ARG A 17 10.57 5.35 14.39
CA ARG A 17 11.73 4.87 13.63
C ARG A 17 11.99 3.40 13.94
N GLY A 18 12.26 2.59 12.91
CA GLY A 18 12.48 1.15 13.03
C GLY A 18 11.21 0.32 13.05
N GLU A 19 10.03 0.94 13.11
CA GLU A 19 8.78 0.19 12.94
C GLU A 19 8.66 -0.38 11.54
N ARG A 20 8.04 -1.56 11.44
CA ARG A 20 7.82 -2.25 10.17
C ARG A 20 6.62 -1.65 9.45
N VAL A 21 6.80 -1.36 8.16
CA VAL A 21 5.76 -0.75 7.32
C VAL A 21 5.62 -1.52 6.00
N LEU A 22 4.38 -1.81 5.62
CA LEU A 22 4.07 -2.32 4.29
C LEU A 22 4.00 -1.15 3.32
N VAL A 23 4.93 -1.09 2.36
CA VAL A 23 4.98 -0.05 1.33
C VAL A 23 4.40 -0.60 0.03
N CYS A 24 3.28 -0.02 -0.42
CA CYS A 24 2.59 -0.45 -1.62
C CYS A 24 3.18 0.25 -2.85
N VAL A 25 3.81 -0.53 -3.73
CA VAL A 25 4.54 -0.02 -4.90
C VAL A 25 3.82 -0.44 -6.18
N SER A 26 3.28 0.54 -6.92
CA SER A 26 2.60 0.31 -8.21
C SER A 26 3.55 0.29 -9.41
N GLY A 27 4.79 0.73 -9.25
CA GLY A 27 5.74 0.99 -10.34
C GLY A 27 5.76 2.45 -10.81
N GLY A 28 4.78 3.26 -10.42
CA GLY A 28 4.76 4.70 -10.69
C GLY A 28 5.76 5.48 -9.83
N ALA A 29 6.18 6.66 -10.33
CA ALA A 29 7.22 7.50 -9.71
C ALA A 29 6.94 7.83 -8.24
N ASP A 30 5.69 8.09 -7.87
CA ASP A 30 5.32 8.45 -6.50
C ASP A 30 5.43 7.28 -5.53
N SER A 31 5.06 6.08 -5.98
CA SER A 31 5.18 4.88 -5.17
C SER A 31 6.64 4.49 -4.92
N ILE A 32 7.50 4.69 -5.92
CA ILE A 32 8.96 4.52 -5.78
C ILE A 32 9.55 5.60 -4.87
N ALA A 33 9.13 6.87 -5.02
CA ALA A 33 9.57 7.95 -4.14
C ALA A 33 9.14 7.72 -2.68
N LEU A 34 7.94 7.17 -2.48
CA LEU A 34 7.47 6.78 -1.15
C LEU A 34 8.39 5.71 -0.54
N LEU A 35 8.72 4.67 -1.31
CA LEU A 35 9.64 3.62 -0.86
C LEU A 35 11.01 4.20 -0.47
N ASP A 36 11.61 5.05 -1.34
CA ASP A 36 12.89 5.71 -1.04
C ASP A 36 12.84 6.52 0.27
N VAL A 37 11.76 7.27 0.46
CA VAL A 37 11.56 8.07 1.67
C VAL A 37 11.43 7.19 2.92
N MET A 38 10.71 6.07 2.85
CA MET A 38 10.55 5.16 3.97
C MET A 38 11.87 4.48 4.34
N LEU A 39 12.62 3.98 3.36
CA LEU A 39 13.94 3.37 3.56
C LEU A 39 14.93 4.37 4.18
N ARG A 40 15.04 5.56 3.61
CA ARG A 40 15.92 6.62 4.13
C ARG A 40 15.46 7.19 5.48
N GLY A 41 14.18 7.04 5.79
CA GLY A 41 13.60 7.37 7.10
C GLY A 41 14.00 6.37 8.20
N GLY A 42 14.55 5.22 7.83
CA GLY A 42 14.99 4.17 8.75
C GLY A 42 13.85 3.29 9.25
N PHE A 43 12.81 3.11 8.41
CA PHE A 43 11.74 2.15 8.66
C PHE A 43 12.13 0.75 8.14
N ASP A 44 11.62 -0.29 8.79
CA ASP A 44 11.72 -1.68 8.33
C ASP A 44 10.63 -1.90 7.28
N CYS A 45 11.01 -1.94 5.99
CA CYS A 45 10.06 -1.96 4.88
C CYS A 45 9.81 -3.37 4.37
N VAL A 46 8.53 -3.69 4.16
CA VAL A 46 8.05 -4.82 3.34
C VAL A 46 7.38 -4.20 2.12
N VAL A 47 7.68 -4.68 0.92
CA VAL A 47 7.13 -4.14 -0.33
C VAL A 47 6.04 -5.05 -0.86
N ALA A 48 4.89 -4.46 -1.22
CA ALA A 48 3.78 -5.15 -1.87
C ALA A 48 3.49 -4.54 -3.25
N HIS A 49 3.36 -5.39 -4.26
CA HIS A 49 2.94 -5.03 -5.61
C HIS A 49 1.73 -5.85 -6.03
N CYS A 50 0.71 -5.19 -6.61
CA CYS A 50 -0.50 -5.83 -7.14
C CYS A 50 -0.46 -5.84 -8.65
N ASN A 51 -0.55 -7.02 -9.27
CA ASN A 51 -0.79 -7.17 -10.70
C ASN A 51 -2.26 -7.58 -10.92
N PHE A 52 -3.04 -6.65 -11.47
CA PHE A 52 -4.49 -6.85 -11.70
C PHE A 52 -4.81 -7.42 -13.08
N HIS A 53 -3.81 -7.61 -13.95
CA HIS A 53 -3.95 -8.07 -15.34
C HIS A 53 -4.97 -7.26 -16.18
N LEU A 54 -5.18 -5.97 -15.83
CA LEU A 54 -6.17 -5.11 -16.51
C LEU A 54 -5.60 -4.39 -17.74
N ARG A 55 -4.27 -4.39 -17.90
CA ARG A 55 -3.56 -3.72 -18.99
C ARG A 55 -2.59 -4.65 -19.70
N ASP A 56 -2.90 -5.95 -19.73
CA ASP A 56 -2.09 -6.99 -20.37
C ASP A 56 -0.58 -6.81 -20.14
N LYS A 57 0.20 -6.65 -21.23
CA LYS A 57 1.66 -6.50 -21.20
C LYS A 57 2.17 -5.31 -20.38
N GLU A 58 1.37 -4.27 -20.16
CA GLU A 58 1.78 -3.13 -19.33
C GLU A 58 1.79 -3.51 -17.86
N SER A 59 0.82 -4.29 -17.41
CA SER A 59 0.79 -4.80 -16.04
C SER A 59 2.02 -5.67 -15.72
N ASP A 60 2.40 -6.54 -16.65
CA ASP A 60 3.58 -7.39 -16.50
C ASP A 60 4.89 -6.58 -16.56
N ARG A 61 4.93 -5.53 -17.39
CA ARG A 61 6.08 -4.63 -17.45
C ARG A 61 6.25 -3.83 -16.15
N ASP A 62 5.16 -3.36 -15.56
CA ASP A 62 5.20 -2.65 -14.29
C ASP A 62 5.70 -3.56 -13.17
N GLU A 63 5.26 -4.81 -13.13
CA GLU A 63 5.77 -5.81 -12.19
C GLU A 63 7.26 -6.06 -12.39
N LEU A 64 7.70 -6.29 -13.64
CA LEU A 64 9.11 -6.52 -13.95
C LEU A 64 9.97 -5.31 -13.55
N PHE A 65 9.48 -4.09 -13.77
CA PHE A 65 10.13 -2.86 -13.32
C PHE A 65 10.30 -2.83 -11.81
N VAL A 66 9.25 -3.15 -11.05
CA VAL A 66 9.29 -3.18 -9.58
C VAL A 66 10.30 -4.23 -9.09
N ARG A 67 10.27 -5.45 -9.65
CA ARG A 67 11.20 -6.53 -9.28
C ARG A 67 12.67 -6.16 -9.51
N ASN A 68 12.96 -5.45 -10.59
CA ASN A 68 14.31 -5.08 -11.00
C ASN A 68 14.75 -3.70 -10.51
N HIS A 69 13.87 -2.96 -9.80
CA HIS A 69 14.23 -1.64 -9.34
C HIS A 69 15.35 -1.71 -8.28
N PRO A 70 16.43 -0.88 -8.37
CA PRO A 70 17.61 -0.98 -7.50
C PRO A 70 17.28 -0.94 -6.00
N LEU A 71 16.33 -0.10 -5.57
CA LEU A 71 15.90 -0.02 -4.17
C LEU A 71 15.38 -1.37 -3.63
N ILE A 72 14.90 -2.26 -4.50
CA ILE A 72 14.35 -3.56 -4.14
C ILE A 72 15.38 -4.66 -4.46
N SER A 73 15.87 -4.73 -5.70
CA SER A 73 16.73 -5.82 -6.18
C SER A 73 18.08 -5.89 -5.43
N GLU A 74 18.67 -4.74 -5.11
CA GLU A 74 19.94 -4.68 -4.38
C GLU A 74 19.76 -4.96 -2.87
N ASN A 75 18.53 -4.86 -2.36
CA ASN A 75 18.20 -5.04 -0.96
C ASN A 75 17.33 -6.28 -0.68
N GLN A 76 17.15 -7.20 -1.62
CA GLN A 76 16.25 -8.36 -1.51
C GLN A 76 16.47 -9.23 -0.27
N ARG A 77 17.68 -9.26 0.28
CA ARG A 77 17.97 -10.00 1.52
C ARG A 77 17.40 -9.34 2.78
N VAL A 78 17.05 -8.06 2.68
CA VAL A 78 16.60 -7.23 3.81
C VAL A 78 15.16 -6.76 3.61
N ILE A 79 14.75 -6.52 2.35
CA ILE A 79 13.43 -6.00 2.00
C ILE A 79 12.64 -7.09 1.27
N PRO A 80 11.66 -7.73 1.92
CA PRO A 80 10.77 -8.67 1.26
C PRO A 80 9.93 -7.96 0.20
N LEU A 81 9.89 -8.51 -1.03
CA LEU A 81 8.97 -8.12 -2.09
C LEU A 81 7.92 -9.21 -2.28
N LEU A 82 6.68 -8.84 -2.10
CA LEU A 82 5.50 -9.67 -2.33
C LEU A 82 4.75 -9.16 -3.55
N VAL A 83 4.38 -10.08 -4.43
CA VAL A 83 3.61 -9.78 -5.63
C VAL A 83 2.38 -10.67 -5.65
N GLU A 84 1.22 -10.09 -5.87
CA GLU A 84 -0.05 -10.82 -6.00
C GLU A 84 -0.68 -10.55 -7.37
N HIS A 85 -1.15 -11.64 -7.98
CA HIS A 85 -1.84 -11.64 -9.26
C HIS A 85 -3.32 -11.85 -9.03
N PHE A 86 -4.16 -10.90 -9.45
CA PHE A 86 -5.60 -10.96 -9.22
C PHE A 86 -6.39 -11.27 -10.49
N ASP A 87 -7.32 -12.21 -10.40
CA ASP A 87 -8.41 -12.33 -11.37
C ASP A 87 -9.48 -11.28 -11.07
N THR A 88 -9.17 -10.04 -11.43
CA THR A 88 -10.03 -8.89 -11.15
C THR A 88 -11.38 -8.98 -11.88
N VAL A 89 -11.36 -9.51 -13.09
CA VAL A 89 -12.58 -9.64 -13.93
C VAL A 89 -13.50 -10.69 -13.33
N GLY A 90 -12.98 -11.87 -13.01
CA GLY A 90 -13.75 -12.94 -12.36
C GLY A 90 -14.34 -12.49 -11.02
N TYR A 91 -13.54 -11.79 -10.21
CA TYR A 91 -14.02 -11.22 -8.94
C TYR A 91 -15.14 -10.21 -9.13
N ALA A 92 -15.01 -9.28 -10.09
CA ALA A 92 -16.03 -8.28 -10.40
C ALA A 92 -17.36 -8.90 -10.84
N GLN A 93 -17.29 -9.93 -11.68
CA GLN A 93 -18.47 -10.68 -12.13
C GLN A 93 -19.15 -11.42 -10.97
N ALA A 94 -18.38 -12.15 -10.16
CA ALA A 94 -18.91 -12.91 -9.05
C ALA A 94 -19.57 -12.05 -7.97
N ASN A 95 -19.06 -10.82 -7.77
CA ASN A 95 -19.53 -9.89 -6.74
C ASN A 95 -20.43 -8.78 -7.30
N HIS A 96 -20.84 -8.84 -8.59
CA HIS A 96 -21.70 -7.86 -9.24
C HIS A 96 -21.24 -6.41 -9.06
N CYS A 97 -19.93 -6.14 -9.12
CA CYS A 97 -19.34 -4.82 -8.93
C CYS A 97 -18.50 -4.38 -10.15
N SER A 98 -18.14 -3.10 -10.20
CA SER A 98 -17.25 -2.61 -11.25
C SER A 98 -15.82 -3.13 -11.11
N ILE A 99 -15.06 -3.16 -12.21
CA ILE A 99 -13.64 -3.54 -12.21
C ILE A 99 -12.83 -2.69 -11.23
N GLU A 100 -13.11 -1.40 -11.13
CA GLU A 100 -12.43 -0.48 -10.21
C GLU A 100 -12.71 -0.84 -8.76
N VAL A 101 -13.97 -1.14 -8.43
CA VAL A 101 -14.37 -1.58 -7.07
C VAL A 101 -13.71 -2.91 -6.75
N ALA A 102 -13.74 -3.87 -7.68
CA ALA A 102 -13.09 -5.16 -7.53
C ALA A 102 -11.59 -5.03 -7.25
N ALA A 103 -10.87 -4.28 -8.09
CA ALA A 103 -9.44 -4.04 -7.94
C ALA A 103 -9.11 -3.36 -6.59
N ARG A 104 -9.96 -2.43 -6.16
CA ARG A 104 -9.82 -1.75 -4.87
C ARG A 104 -10.02 -2.70 -3.69
N GLN A 105 -11.07 -3.52 -3.71
CA GLN A 105 -11.37 -4.50 -2.65
C GLN A 105 -10.26 -5.54 -2.55
N LEU A 106 -9.89 -6.18 -3.65
CA LEU A 106 -8.80 -7.17 -3.72
C LEU A 106 -7.49 -6.60 -3.17
N ARG A 107 -7.13 -5.38 -3.58
CA ARG A 107 -5.92 -4.69 -3.12
C ARG A 107 -5.88 -4.55 -1.60
N TYR A 108 -6.92 -3.97 -1.01
CA TYR A 108 -6.89 -3.68 0.42
C TYR A 108 -7.06 -4.91 1.30
N GLN A 109 -7.82 -5.91 0.85
CA GLN A 109 -7.90 -7.20 1.52
C GLN A 109 -6.53 -7.87 1.59
N TRP A 110 -5.81 -7.91 0.47
CA TRP A 110 -4.49 -8.51 0.44
C TRP A 110 -3.45 -7.69 1.22
N PHE A 111 -3.47 -6.37 1.13
CA PHE A 111 -2.56 -5.53 1.92
C PHE A 111 -2.75 -5.75 3.42
N ASP A 112 -3.98 -5.90 3.89
CA ASP A 112 -4.26 -6.20 5.30
C ASP A 112 -3.74 -7.59 5.70
N GLN A 113 -3.95 -8.58 4.86
CA GLN A 113 -3.41 -9.93 5.07
C GLN A 113 -1.88 -9.90 5.20
N VAL A 114 -1.20 -9.32 4.23
CA VAL A 114 0.27 -9.21 4.22
C VAL A 114 0.78 -8.41 5.42
N ALA A 115 0.12 -7.30 5.74
CA ALA A 115 0.53 -6.48 6.87
C ALA A 115 0.42 -7.21 8.21
N ARG A 116 -0.59 -8.07 8.37
CA ARG A 116 -0.73 -8.94 9.55
C ARG A 116 0.34 -10.03 9.57
N GLU A 117 0.55 -10.72 8.45
CA GLU A 117 1.53 -11.79 8.30
C GLU A 117 2.95 -11.31 8.65
N TYR A 118 3.31 -10.15 8.14
CA TYR A 118 4.63 -9.54 8.37
C TYR A 118 4.69 -8.66 9.63
N SER A 119 3.64 -8.59 10.42
CA SER A 119 3.56 -7.76 11.64
C SER A 119 3.86 -6.28 11.40
N CYS A 120 3.39 -5.74 10.27
CA CYS A 120 3.54 -4.32 9.94
C CYS A 120 2.65 -3.44 10.84
N GLN A 121 3.19 -2.30 11.29
CA GLN A 121 2.47 -1.32 12.12
C GLN A 121 1.59 -0.40 11.27
N ALA A 122 1.92 -0.24 9.98
CA ALA A 122 1.18 0.58 9.05
C ALA A 122 1.30 0.09 7.61
N ILE A 123 0.37 0.52 6.77
CA ILE A 123 0.41 0.38 5.31
C ILE A 123 0.59 1.78 4.71
N ALA A 124 1.64 1.96 3.92
CA ALA A 124 1.94 3.19 3.23
C ALA A 124 1.59 3.07 1.74
N VAL A 125 0.74 3.95 1.26
CA VAL A 125 0.25 3.97 -0.13
C VAL A 125 0.41 5.38 -0.70
N ALA A 126 0.98 5.51 -1.90
CA ALA A 126 1.01 6.76 -2.64
C ALA A 126 -0.31 6.89 -3.43
N HIS A 127 -1.13 7.84 -3.06
CA HIS A 127 -2.39 8.17 -3.75
C HIS A 127 -2.32 9.57 -4.36
N HIS A 128 -2.81 9.69 -5.61
CA HIS A 128 -3.10 10.97 -6.22
C HIS A 128 -4.58 11.32 -6.01
N GLN A 129 -4.84 12.49 -5.43
CA GLN A 129 -6.14 13.13 -5.54
C GLN A 129 -5.90 14.51 -6.17
N ASN A 130 -6.53 14.78 -7.30
CA ASN A 130 -6.51 16.09 -7.98
C ASN A 130 -5.10 16.65 -8.23
N ASP A 131 -4.21 15.87 -8.86
CA ASP A 131 -2.84 16.26 -9.22
C ASP A 131 -1.90 16.60 -8.03
N GLN A 132 -2.32 16.34 -6.81
CA GLN A 132 -1.45 16.40 -5.64
C GLN A 132 -1.22 14.99 -5.11
N ALA A 133 0.05 14.57 -5.05
CA ALA A 133 0.44 13.28 -4.46
C ALA A 133 0.24 13.33 -2.95
N GLU A 134 -0.85 12.78 -2.46
CA GLU A 134 -1.08 12.57 -1.04
C GLU A 134 -0.62 11.17 -0.65
N THR A 135 0.32 11.10 0.28
CA THR A 135 0.75 9.85 0.88
C THR A 135 -0.15 9.53 2.05
N VAL A 136 -0.95 8.48 1.94
CA VAL A 136 -1.82 7.99 3.02
C VAL A 136 -1.11 6.86 3.75
N ILE A 137 -0.92 7.02 5.05
CA ILE A 137 -0.41 5.98 5.94
C ILE A 137 -1.58 5.40 6.70
N LEU A 138 -1.89 4.13 6.44
CA LEU A 138 -2.95 3.39 7.13
C LEU A 138 -2.36 2.64 8.32
N ASN A 139 -2.90 2.87 9.49
CA ASN A 139 -2.45 2.20 10.72
C ASN A 139 -3.31 0.97 11.03
N LEU A 140 -2.68 -0.18 11.13
CA LEU A 140 -3.30 -1.42 11.57
C LEU A 140 -3.31 -1.49 13.10
N LYS A 141 -4.14 -0.70 13.77
CA LYS A 141 -4.36 -0.93 15.21
C LYS A 141 -5.14 -2.25 15.39
N ARG A 142 -4.50 -3.20 16.08
CA ARG A 142 -5.16 -4.42 16.53
C ARG A 142 -6.44 -4.05 17.31
N GLY A 143 -7.59 -4.46 16.81
CA GLY A 143 -8.78 -4.72 17.61
C GLY A 143 -9.79 -3.60 17.85
N THR A 144 -9.96 -2.59 16.98
CA THR A 144 -11.13 -1.69 17.09
C THR A 144 -11.74 -1.37 15.74
N GLY A 145 -13.04 -1.69 15.59
CA GLY A 145 -13.83 -1.48 14.38
C GLY A 145 -13.90 -0.02 13.91
N LEU A 146 -14.24 0.14 12.67
CA LEU A 146 -14.29 1.40 11.91
C LEU A 146 -15.63 2.10 12.07
N ARG A 147 -15.61 3.36 12.49
CA ARG A 147 -16.69 4.31 12.22
C ARG A 147 -16.10 5.60 11.67
N GLY A 148 -16.56 5.99 10.48
CA GLY A 148 -16.53 7.35 9.98
C GLY A 148 -15.43 7.70 8.98
N LEU A 149 -15.73 7.52 7.69
CA LEU A 149 -15.05 8.19 6.57
C LEU A 149 -15.57 9.63 6.47
N CYS A 150 -14.88 10.58 7.08
CA CYS A 150 -15.04 12.00 6.77
C CYS A 150 -13.67 12.56 6.41
N GLY A 151 -13.43 12.79 5.11
CA GLY A 151 -12.21 13.41 4.59
C GLY A 151 -10.96 12.53 4.67
N MET A 152 -10.00 12.73 3.75
CA MET A 152 -8.73 11.99 3.80
C MET A 152 -7.91 12.48 5.00
N ARG A 153 -7.78 11.63 5.98
CA ARG A 153 -6.87 11.84 7.12
C ARG A 153 -5.51 11.23 6.79
N ALA A 154 -4.44 11.83 7.28
CA ALA A 154 -3.08 11.31 7.18
C ALA A 154 -2.94 9.87 7.71
N LYS A 155 -3.85 9.47 8.58
CA LYS A 155 -3.95 8.14 9.15
C LYS A 155 -5.42 7.75 9.19
N SER A 156 -5.80 6.69 8.50
CA SER A 156 -7.13 6.09 8.57
C SER A 156 -7.04 4.61 8.89
N LYS A 157 -8.07 4.06 9.52
CA LYS A 157 -8.22 2.61 9.61
C LYS A 157 -8.65 2.09 8.24
N ASN A 158 -8.25 0.88 7.88
CA ASN A 158 -8.68 0.26 6.63
C ASN A 158 -10.19 -0.03 6.69
N ALA A 159 -10.98 0.71 5.92
CA ALA A 159 -12.44 0.66 5.94
C ALA A 159 -13.03 -0.61 5.28
N TYR A 160 -12.16 -1.45 4.69
CA TYR A 160 -12.61 -2.62 3.92
C TYR A 160 -12.57 -3.93 4.70
N ILE A 161 -12.25 -3.90 6.00
CA ILE A 161 -12.07 -5.08 6.85
C ILE A 161 -13.29 -5.39 7.71
N ASP A 162 -14.15 -4.43 7.99
CA ASP A 162 -15.43 -4.67 8.64
C ASP A 162 -16.47 -5.00 7.56
N ASN A 163 -16.57 -6.28 7.23
CA ASN A 163 -17.70 -6.86 6.53
C ASN A 163 -18.93 -6.88 7.45
N ASP A 164 -19.62 -5.75 7.53
CA ASP A 164 -21.06 -5.77 7.68
C ASP A 164 -21.63 -5.27 6.35
N ILE A 165 -21.67 -6.17 5.40
CA ILE A 165 -22.53 -6.05 4.22
C ILE A 165 -23.83 -6.72 4.63
N PRO A 166 -24.97 -5.98 4.65
CA PRO A 166 -26.27 -6.59 4.83
C PRO A 166 -26.61 -7.49 3.65
#